data_5a59242dc4bfa899c4a03d56b1cb0531
#
_entry.id   5a59242dc4bfa899c4a03d56b1cb0531
#
_cell.length_a   1.000
_cell.length_b   1.000
_cell.length_c   1.000
_cell.angle_alpha   90.00
_cell.angle_beta   90.00
_cell.angle_gamma   90.00
#
_symmetry.space_group_name_H-M   'P 1'
#
loop_
_entity.id
_entity.type
_entity.pdbx_description
1 polymer ?
#
loop_
_entity_poly.entity_id
_entity_poly.type
_entity_poly.pdbx_seq_one_letter_code
_entity_poly.pdbx_strand_id
1 'polypeptide(L)'
;MTFLIAPFLRPYLLGLLLTTNVVFAESFPVKNPASEGFSPERLARLTEMSEQYVAQGRVAGIVNLVLRNGAVIHFESTGTRGAFDETPLKKDDLFRIYSMTKPITAVAAMQLYEQGKFQLSDPVAKFVPELAELQVINSEGGLEPLRRAMTMHDLLLHTTGLSYGFAPVNDVVDQRYQIADLWASSDLDDFASRVARLPLKFQPGERWHYSIAVDITGLVVQRLSGQRFDRYLKEHIFEPLGMTDTFFEVPTEKRDRFLPNHFIDPKTGKLADTINAPEPFNYRDKVAMIDFLDVSFFSGGGGLVSTASDYARFAEMLRRGGALDGRRILGTKTVAFMTKNHLNSETVVDIAGETPEAFRSQQHLNN
;
A
#
# COMPACT_ATOMS: atom_id res chain seq x y z
N MET A 1 19.97 42.54 70.45
CA MET A 1 20.57 42.17 69.15
C MET A 1 20.12 40.71 68.89
N THR A 2 18.98 40.55 68.24
CA THR A 2 18.30 39.26 68.10
C THR A 2 18.38 38.85 66.62
N PHE A 3 19.11 37.77 66.34
CA PHE A 3 19.21 37.22 65.00
C PHE A 3 18.04 36.24 64.72
N LEU A 4 17.20 36.60 63.73
CA LEU A 4 16.17 35.71 63.20
C LEU A 4 16.81 34.79 62.15
N ILE A 5 16.68 33.47 62.33
CA ILE A 5 17.05 32.44 61.35
C ILE A 5 15.81 32.11 60.55
N ALA A 6 15.86 32.34 59.23
CA ALA A 6 14.79 31.93 58.30
C ALA A 6 14.96 30.45 57.89
N PRO A 7 13.87 29.69 57.70
CA PRO A 7 13.96 28.30 57.26
C PRO A 7 14.09 28.20 55.73
N PHE A 8 15.07 27.42 55.26
CA PHE A 8 15.25 27.02 53.88
C PHE A 8 14.12 26.07 53.42
N LEU A 9 13.29 26.52 52.48
CA LEU A 9 12.40 25.65 51.73
C LEU A 9 13.23 24.85 50.69
N ARG A 10 13.24 23.54 50.84
CA ARG A 10 13.72 22.59 49.84
C ARG A 10 12.61 22.39 48.77
N PRO A 11 12.88 22.54 47.46
CA PRO A 11 11.91 22.15 46.43
C PRO A 11 11.93 20.62 46.29
N TYR A 12 10.78 20.01 46.51
CA TYR A 12 10.53 18.61 46.10
C TYR A 12 10.37 18.56 44.60
N LEU A 13 11.38 18.00 43.91
CA LEU A 13 11.27 17.65 42.48
C LEU A 13 10.38 16.41 42.37
N LEU A 14 9.13 16.61 42.02
CA LEU A 14 8.19 15.52 41.71
C LEU A 14 8.58 15.01 40.29
N GLY A 15 9.40 13.95 40.26
CA GLY A 15 9.73 13.25 39.01
C GLY A 15 8.48 12.55 38.49
N LEU A 16 7.89 13.08 37.41
CA LEU A 16 6.83 12.42 36.65
C LEU A 16 7.47 11.26 35.89
N LEU A 17 7.40 10.05 36.42
CA LEU A 17 7.73 8.82 35.70
C LEU A 17 6.66 8.60 34.63
N LEU A 18 6.95 9.03 33.40
CA LEU A 18 6.23 8.61 32.21
C LEU A 18 6.54 7.12 31.97
N THR A 19 5.71 6.25 32.52
CA THR A 19 5.71 4.84 32.12
C THR A 19 5.17 4.76 30.69
N THR A 20 6.05 4.63 29.72
CA THR A 20 5.68 4.21 28.37
C THR A 20 5.17 2.77 28.49
N ASN A 21 3.86 2.59 28.53
CA ASN A 21 3.25 1.28 28.34
C ASN A 21 3.58 0.81 26.92
N VAL A 22 4.59 -0.03 26.80
CA VAL A 22 4.81 -0.82 25.58
C VAL A 22 3.63 -1.79 25.50
N VAL A 23 2.61 -1.45 24.75
CA VAL A 23 1.49 -2.35 24.48
C VAL A 23 2.02 -3.37 23.49
N PHE A 24 2.30 -4.58 23.97
CA PHE A 24 2.49 -5.73 23.09
C PHE A 24 1.20 -5.93 22.31
N ALA A 25 1.29 -5.98 20.99
CA ALA A 25 0.15 -6.31 20.16
C ALA A 25 -0.32 -7.72 20.51
N GLU A 26 -1.59 -7.83 20.95
CA GLU A 26 -2.18 -9.14 21.18
C GLU A 26 -2.27 -9.91 19.86
N SER A 27 -1.83 -11.17 19.85
CA SER A 27 -2.04 -12.05 18.71
C SER A 27 -3.53 -12.39 18.61
N PHE A 28 -4.05 -12.53 17.40
CA PHE A 28 -5.43 -12.99 17.22
C PHE A 28 -5.62 -14.37 17.85
N PRO A 29 -6.74 -14.60 18.57
CA PRO A 29 -7.06 -15.92 19.10
C PRO A 29 -7.22 -16.92 17.95
N VAL A 30 -6.70 -18.13 18.13
CA VAL A 30 -6.89 -19.24 17.20
C VAL A 30 -8.15 -19.99 17.61
N LYS A 31 -9.05 -20.25 16.66
CA LYS A 31 -10.28 -20.99 16.89
C LYS A 31 -10.45 -22.15 15.91
N ASN A 32 -11.21 -23.14 16.34
CA ASN A 32 -11.62 -24.22 15.44
C ASN A 32 -12.50 -23.64 14.31
N PRO A 33 -12.20 -23.90 13.02
CA PRO A 33 -13.00 -23.41 11.90
C PRO A 33 -14.48 -23.72 12.02
N ALA A 34 -14.85 -24.89 12.51
CA ALA A 34 -16.25 -25.31 12.66
C ALA A 34 -17.01 -24.40 13.64
N SER A 35 -16.37 -23.91 14.71
CA SER A 35 -17.00 -22.98 15.66
C SER A 35 -17.29 -21.60 15.06
N GLU A 36 -16.63 -21.26 13.95
CA GLU A 36 -16.81 -20.00 13.21
C GLU A 36 -17.61 -20.19 11.90
N GLY A 37 -18.26 -21.35 11.73
CA GLY A 37 -19.13 -21.64 10.59
C GLY A 37 -18.41 -22.09 9.32
N PHE A 38 -17.16 -22.53 9.41
CA PHE A 38 -16.37 -23.06 8.30
C PHE A 38 -16.23 -24.59 8.40
N SER A 39 -16.32 -25.30 7.27
CA SER A 39 -15.95 -26.71 7.21
C SER A 39 -14.42 -26.84 7.23
N PRO A 40 -13.83 -27.55 8.21
CA PRO A 40 -12.41 -27.81 8.24
C PRO A 40 -11.89 -28.53 6.98
N GLU A 41 -12.68 -29.47 6.43
CA GLU A 41 -12.34 -30.25 5.24
C GLU A 41 -12.29 -29.35 3.99
N ARG A 42 -13.18 -28.35 3.90
CA ARG A 42 -13.17 -27.38 2.81
C ARG A 42 -12.03 -26.40 2.95
N LEU A 43 -11.70 -26.02 4.18
CA LEU A 43 -10.59 -25.10 4.45
C LEU A 43 -9.23 -25.76 4.17
N ALA A 44 -9.11 -27.07 4.41
CA ALA A 44 -7.90 -27.84 4.07
C ALA A 44 -7.57 -27.81 2.56
N ARG A 45 -8.57 -27.59 1.69
CA ARG A 45 -8.34 -27.43 0.24
C ARG A 45 -7.44 -26.23 -0.11
N LEU A 46 -7.35 -25.21 0.76
CA LEU A 46 -6.39 -24.11 0.56
C LEU A 46 -4.95 -24.63 0.67
N THR A 47 -4.67 -25.49 1.65
CA THR A 47 -3.36 -26.12 1.79
C THR A 47 -3.05 -27.03 0.61
N GLU A 48 -3.98 -27.92 0.24
CA GLU A 48 -3.85 -28.80 -0.92
C GLU A 48 -3.59 -28.02 -2.23
N MET A 49 -4.31 -26.93 -2.45
CA MET A 49 -4.09 -26.04 -3.60
C MET A 49 -2.69 -25.41 -3.55
N SER A 50 -2.25 -24.94 -2.39
CA SER A 50 -0.93 -24.35 -2.22
C SER A 50 0.19 -25.36 -2.51
N GLU A 51 0.06 -26.59 -2.01
CA GLU A 51 0.96 -27.69 -2.30
C GLU A 51 1.04 -28.00 -3.81
N GLN A 52 -0.12 -28.01 -4.49
CA GLN A 52 -0.19 -28.23 -5.93
C GLN A 52 0.52 -27.12 -6.72
N TYR A 53 0.34 -25.84 -6.36
CA TYR A 53 0.99 -24.72 -7.03
C TYR A 53 2.49 -24.75 -6.86
N VAL A 54 2.97 -25.09 -5.66
CA VAL A 54 4.40 -25.26 -5.38
C VAL A 54 4.98 -26.46 -6.15
N ALA A 55 4.29 -27.61 -6.11
CA ALA A 55 4.73 -28.81 -6.82
C ALA A 55 4.77 -28.63 -8.35
N GLN A 56 3.91 -27.75 -8.90
CA GLN A 56 3.91 -27.39 -10.32
C GLN A 56 4.99 -26.34 -10.67
N GLY A 57 5.75 -25.85 -9.70
CA GLY A 57 6.76 -24.80 -9.89
C GLY A 57 6.17 -23.45 -10.31
N ARG A 58 4.91 -23.17 -9.97
CA ARG A 58 4.26 -21.88 -10.29
C ARG A 58 4.70 -20.77 -9.34
N VAL A 59 4.93 -21.12 -8.08
CA VAL A 59 5.44 -20.26 -7.01
C VAL A 59 6.41 -21.06 -6.15
N ALA A 60 7.34 -20.39 -5.46
CA ALA A 60 8.23 -21.04 -4.51
C ALA A 60 7.50 -21.44 -3.23
N GLY A 61 6.62 -20.56 -2.76
CA GLY A 61 5.85 -20.81 -1.54
C GLY A 61 4.63 -19.91 -1.43
N ILE A 62 3.72 -20.27 -0.54
CA ILE A 62 2.46 -19.57 -0.26
C ILE A 62 2.23 -19.51 1.24
N VAL A 63 1.85 -18.34 1.75
CA VAL A 63 1.30 -18.17 3.09
C VAL A 63 -0.20 -17.87 2.98
N ASN A 64 -1.04 -18.69 3.59
CA ASN A 64 -2.49 -18.49 3.66
C ASN A 64 -2.88 -18.14 5.09
N LEU A 65 -3.59 -17.02 5.26
CA LEU A 65 -4.16 -16.59 6.52
C LEU A 65 -5.63 -16.24 6.35
N VAL A 66 -6.50 -16.91 7.10
CA VAL A 66 -7.95 -16.63 7.12
C VAL A 66 -8.38 -16.27 8.53
N LEU A 67 -8.98 -15.08 8.66
CA LEU A 67 -9.62 -14.62 9.89
C LEU A 67 -11.15 -14.63 9.73
N ARG A 68 -11.83 -15.03 10.80
CA ARG A 68 -13.27 -14.91 10.93
C ARG A 68 -13.63 -14.36 12.30
N ASN A 69 -14.44 -13.31 12.33
CA ASN A 69 -14.90 -12.66 13.58
C ASN A 69 -13.74 -12.28 14.53
N GLY A 70 -12.58 -11.90 13.99
CA GLY A 70 -11.40 -11.53 14.75
C GLY A 70 -10.62 -12.71 15.33
N ALA A 71 -10.84 -13.93 14.83
CA ALA A 71 -10.06 -15.11 15.18
C ALA A 71 -9.42 -15.73 13.94
N VAL A 72 -8.22 -16.27 14.10
CA VAL A 72 -7.54 -17.06 13.07
C VAL A 72 -8.19 -18.44 13.02
N ILE A 73 -8.68 -18.83 11.86
CA ILE A 73 -9.26 -20.15 11.59
C ILE A 73 -8.41 -20.99 10.63
N HIS A 74 -7.43 -20.36 9.97
CA HIS A 74 -6.45 -21.02 9.11
C HIS A 74 -5.23 -20.12 9.00
N PHE A 75 -4.03 -20.68 9.22
CA PHE A 75 -2.78 -19.98 9.01
C PHE A 75 -1.69 -21.00 8.69
N GLU A 76 -1.38 -21.15 7.41
CA GLU A 76 -0.41 -22.13 6.94
C GLU A 76 0.59 -21.51 5.96
N SER A 77 1.83 -22.05 5.98
CA SER A 77 2.88 -21.77 5.01
C SER A 77 3.26 -23.05 4.30
N THR A 78 3.38 -23.01 2.98
CA THR A 78 3.68 -24.15 2.11
C THR A 78 4.82 -23.79 1.17
N GLY A 79 5.76 -24.70 0.93
CA GLY A 79 6.87 -24.52 0.01
C GLY A 79 8.10 -23.89 0.65
N THR A 80 8.89 -23.19 -0.15
CA THR A 80 10.22 -22.68 0.19
C THR A 80 10.27 -21.15 0.05
N ARG A 81 11.36 -20.55 0.56
CA ARG A 81 11.54 -19.09 0.59
C ARG A 81 11.91 -18.52 -0.78
N GLY A 82 12.45 -19.33 -1.68
CA GLY A 82 12.92 -18.88 -2.99
C GLY A 82 12.92 -19.97 -4.04
N ALA A 83 13.09 -19.60 -5.30
CA ALA A 83 13.23 -20.53 -6.41
C ALA A 83 14.53 -21.37 -6.30
N PHE A 84 15.54 -20.83 -5.61
CA PHE A 84 16.85 -21.43 -5.39
C PHE A 84 17.22 -21.56 -3.91
N ASP A 85 16.27 -21.29 -3.00
CA ASP A 85 16.40 -21.40 -1.55
C ASP A 85 15.43 -22.46 -1.04
N GLU A 86 15.93 -23.65 -0.71
CA GLU A 86 15.13 -24.78 -0.22
C GLU A 86 14.69 -24.63 1.25
N THR A 87 15.08 -23.54 1.93
CA THR A 87 14.63 -23.26 3.29
C THR A 87 13.10 -23.18 3.34
N PRO A 88 12.43 -23.90 4.25
CA PRO A 88 10.97 -23.83 4.36
C PRO A 88 10.48 -22.42 4.60
N LEU A 89 9.44 -22.02 3.86
CA LEU A 89 8.74 -20.75 4.04
C LEU A 89 8.12 -20.67 5.43
N LYS A 90 8.29 -19.55 6.11
CA LYS A 90 7.74 -19.30 7.45
C LYS A 90 6.55 -18.35 7.39
N LYS A 91 5.65 -18.47 8.37
CA LYS A 91 4.45 -17.62 8.51
C LYS A 91 4.78 -16.16 8.79
N ASP A 92 5.96 -15.88 9.33
CA ASP A 92 6.49 -14.56 9.69
C ASP A 92 7.53 -14.02 8.71
N ASP A 93 7.72 -14.66 7.55
CA ASP A 93 8.58 -14.13 6.50
C ASP A 93 8.01 -12.81 5.94
N LEU A 94 8.91 -11.95 5.46
CA LEU A 94 8.62 -10.60 5.00
C LEU A 94 8.41 -10.58 3.48
N PHE A 95 7.28 -10.01 3.08
CA PHE A 95 6.87 -9.90 1.68
C PHE A 95 6.83 -8.45 1.23
N ARG A 96 7.25 -8.19 0.00
CA ARG A 96 6.85 -6.97 -0.71
C ARG A 96 5.35 -7.02 -0.92
N ILE A 97 4.60 -6.08 -0.34
CA ILE A 97 3.14 -6.10 -0.46
C ILE A 97 2.63 -5.25 -1.62
N TYR A 98 3.53 -4.54 -2.31
CA TYR A 98 3.23 -3.73 -3.49
C TYR A 98 1.91 -2.94 -3.34
N SER A 99 0.96 -3.15 -4.23
CA SER A 99 -0.29 -2.39 -4.26
C SER A 99 -1.22 -2.60 -3.06
N MET A 100 -0.94 -3.56 -2.20
CA MET A 100 -1.56 -3.64 -0.88
C MET A 100 -1.12 -2.47 0.05
N THR A 101 -0.11 -1.70 -0.33
CA THR A 101 0.25 -0.40 0.28
C THR A 101 -0.88 0.63 0.15
N LYS A 102 -1.60 0.66 -0.98
CA LYS A 102 -2.58 1.68 -1.31
C LYS A 102 -3.70 1.88 -0.28
N PRO A 103 -4.33 0.82 0.26
CA PRO A 103 -5.32 0.98 1.32
C PRO A 103 -4.76 1.67 2.57
N ILE A 104 -3.49 1.39 2.92
CA ILE A 104 -2.81 2.00 4.05
C ILE A 104 -2.58 3.50 3.81
N THR A 105 -2.11 3.86 2.61
CA THR A 105 -1.96 5.27 2.18
C THR A 105 -3.30 6.00 2.17
N ALA A 106 -4.37 5.34 1.69
CA ALA A 106 -5.71 5.92 1.70
C ALA A 106 -6.21 6.17 3.14
N VAL A 107 -5.96 5.24 4.07
CA VAL A 107 -6.27 5.43 5.50
C VAL A 107 -5.52 6.64 6.06
N ALA A 108 -4.24 6.80 5.76
CA ALA A 108 -3.44 7.95 6.19
C ALA A 108 -4.02 9.28 5.66
N ALA A 109 -4.40 9.32 4.38
CA ALA A 109 -5.07 10.49 3.82
C ALA A 109 -6.40 10.77 4.52
N MET A 110 -7.21 9.74 4.78
CA MET A 110 -8.51 9.91 5.43
C MET A 110 -8.41 10.28 6.92
N GLN A 111 -7.31 9.99 7.61
CA GLN A 111 -7.03 10.57 8.93
C GLN A 111 -6.89 12.10 8.85
N LEU A 112 -6.19 12.61 7.84
CA LEU A 112 -6.03 14.04 7.62
C LEU A 112 -7.35 14.70 7.15
N TYR A 113 -8.17 13.98 6.37
CA TYR A 113 -9.52 14.39 6.03
C TYR A 113 -10.40 14.57 7.29
N GLU A 114 -10.39 13.60 8.22
CA GLU A 114 -11.12 13.71 9.50
C GLU A 114 -10.65 14.89 10.35
N GLN A 115 -9.37 15.26 10.24
CA GLN A 115 -8.82 16.45 10.89
C GLN A 115 -9.17 17.77 10.17
N GLY A 116 -9.92 17.72 9.07
CA GLY A 116 -10.28 18.90 8.29
C GLY A 116 -9.11 19.54 7.52
N LYS A 117 -8.01 18.79 7.30
CA LYS A 117 -6.82 19.32 6.61
C LYS A 117 -7.06 19.51 5.09
N PHE A 118 -7.99 18.77 4.52
CA PHE A 118 -8.44 18.93 3.14
C PHE A 118 -9.90 18.48 2.97
N GLN A 119 -10.48 18.86 1.83
CA GLN A 119 -11.77 18.36 1.36
C GLN A 119 -11.54 17.47 0.12
N LEU A 120 -12.40 16.48 -0.10
CA LEU A 120 -12.31 15.61 -1.29
C LEU A 120 -12.42 16.38 -2.60
N SER A 121 -13.13 17.51 -2.61
CA SER A 121 -13.27 18.42 -3.75
C SER A 121 -12.11 19.40 -3.92
N ASP A 122 -11.16 19.46 -2.96
CA ASP A 122 -10.01 20.35 -3.10
C ASP A 122 -9.16 19.96 -4.32
N PRO A 123 -8.69 20.95 -5.10
CA PRO A 123 -7.72 20.69 -6.16
C PRO A 123 -6.42 20.11 -5.60
N VAL A 124 -5.89 19.08 -6.25
CA VAL A 124 -4.58 18.50 -5.88
C VAL A 124 -3.47 19.53 -5.90
N ALA A 125 -3.52 20.46 -6.86
CA ALA A 125 -2.56 21.56 -7.01
C ALA A 125 -2.47 22.49 -5.79
N LYS A 126 -3.47 22.49 -4.92
CA LYS A 126 -3.44 23.23 -3.64
C LYS A 126 -2.35 22.66 -2.71
N PHE A 127 -2.04 21.38 -2.82
CA PHE A 127 -1.09 20.65 -1.97
C PHE A 127 0.17 20.23 -2.73
N VAL A 128 0.04 20.05 -4.05
CA VAL A 128 1.10 19.67 -4.98
C VAL A 128 1.08 20.66 -6.15
N PRO A 129 1.57 21.90 -5.94
CA PRO A 129 1.50 22.97 -6.94
C PRO A 129 2.25 22.62 -8.23
N GLU A 130 3.21 21.72 -8.20
CA GLU A 130 3.92 21.19 -9.37
C GLU A 130 2.93 20.62 -10.42
N LEU A 131 1.77 20.12 -9.98
CA LEU A 131 0.75 19.52 -10.85
C LEU A 131 -0.32 20.52 -11.35
N ALA A 132 -0.11 21.83 -11.12
CA ALA A 132 -1.09 22.86 -11.51
C ALA A 132 -1.27 23.01 -13.03
N GLU A 133 -0.18 22.81 -13.79
CA GLU A 133 -0.11 23.04 -15.23
C GLU A 133 -0.12 21.74 -16.07
N LEU A 134 -0.63 20.64 -15.50
CA LEU A 134 -0.76 19.38 -16.22
C LEU A 134 -1.66 19.57 -17.45
N GLN A 135 -1.34 18.80 -18.49
CA GLN A 135 -2.08 18.78 -19.75
C GLN A 135 -2.53 17.36 -20.09
N VAL A 136 -3.57 17.26 -20.90
CA VAL A 136 -4.12 16.00 -21.39
C VAL A 136 -3.72 15.80 -22.84
N ILE A 137 -3.38 14.57 -23.23
CA ILE A 137 -3.23 14.23 -24.64
C ILE A 137 -4.59 14.23 -25.33
N ASN A 138 -4.72 14.91 -26.45
CA ASN A 138 -5.95 14.92 -27.26
C ASN A 138 -5.91 13.84 -28.35
N SER A 139 -7.02 13.67 -29.08
CA SER A 139 -7.16 12.65 -30.13
C SER A 139 -6.23 12.85 -31.32
N GLU A 140 -5.65 14.03 -31.49
CA GLU A 140 -4.71 14.37 -32.58
C GLU A 140 -3.24 14.18 -32.13
N GLY A 141 -3.01 13.76 -30.87
CA GLY A 141 -1.68 13.59 -30.27
C GLY A 141 -1.07 14.89 -29.74
N GLY A 142 -1.80 16.01 -29.80
CA GLY A 142 -1.43 17.28 -29.17
C GLY A 142 -1.77 17.30 -27.67
N LEU A 143 -1.40 18.39 -27.01
CA LEU A 143 -1.71 18.62 -25.60
C LEU A 143 -2.78 19.69 -25.46
N GLU A 144 -3.73 19.48 -24.55
CA GLU A 144 -4.76 20.45 -24.23
C GLU A 144 -4.82 20.69 -22.69
N PRO A 145 -5.26 21.88 -22.25
CA PRO A 145 -5.46 22.16 -20.82
C PRO A 145 -6.50 21.24 -20.19
N LEU A 146 -6.44 21.12 -18.87
CA LEU A 146 -7.49 20.45 -18.10
C LEU A 146 -8.80 21.23 -18.21
N ARG A 147 -9.92 20.55 -18.42
CA ARG A 147 -11.26 21.13 -18.40
C ARG A 147 -11.73 21.45 -16.98
N ARG A 148 -11.20 20.72 -16.00
CA ARG A 148 -11.35 20.99 -14.57
C ARG A 148 -10.10 20.59 -13.81
N ALA A 149 -9.91 21.15 -12.64
CA ALA A 149 -8.82 20.71 -11.76
C ALA A 149 -8.99 19.24 -11.33
N MET A 150 -7.86 18.52 -11.25
CA MET A 150 -7.76 17.23 -10.59
C MET A 150 -8.03 17.40 -9.10
N THR A 151 -8.92 16.61 -8.51
CA THR A 151 -9.31 16.71 -7.11
C THR A 151 -8.66 15.59 -6.26
N MET A 152 -8.66 15.77 -4.94
CA MET A 152 -8.27 14.74 -3.98
C MET A 152 -9.13 13.47 -4.13
N HIS A 153 -10.41 13.62 -4.50
CA HIS A 153 -11.28 12.47 -4.78
C HIS A 153 -10.81 11.71 -6.01
N ASP A 154 -10.38 12.39 -7.07
CA ASP A 154 -9.84 11.75 -8.27
C ASP A 154 -8.58 10.92 -7.96
N LEU A 155 -7.69 11.40 -7.07
CA LEU A 155 -6.51 10.62 -6.64
C LEU A 155 -6.92 9.30 -6.00
N LEU A 156 -7.85 9.34 -5.05
CA LEU A 156 -8.31 8.17 -4.29
C LEU A 156 -9.11 7.19 -5.15
N LEU A 157 -9.71 7.65 -6.25
CA LEU A 157 -10.51 6.85 -7.16
C LEU A 157 -9.77 6.36 -8.40
N HIS A 158 -8.51 6.76 -8.62
CA HIS A 158 -7.82 6.52 -9.88
C HIS A 158 -8.55 7.11 -11.13
N THR A 159 -9.18 8.28 -10.99
CA THR A 159 -9.86 8.98 -12.09
C THR A 159 -9.11 10.23 -12.54
N THR A 160 -7.82 10.32 -12.23
CA THR A 160 -6.97 11.49 -12.49
C THR A 160 -6.54 11.65 -13.95
N GLY A 161 -6.49 10.56 -14.72
CA GLY A 161 -5.80 10.52 -16.01
C GLY A 161 -4.30 10.24 -15.92
N LEU A 162 -3.71 10.13 -14.74
CA LEU A 162 -2.34 9.67 -14.52
C LEU A 162 -2.19 8.19 -14.95
N SER A 163 -0.96 7.73 -15.19
CA SER A 163 -0.66 6.34 -15.54
C SER A 163 0.49 5.76 -14.71
N TYR A 164 0.71 4.45 -14.81
CA TYR A 164 1.93 3.76 -14.41
C TYR A 164 2.89 3.49 -15.58
N GLY A 165 2.45 3.69 -16.81
CA GLY A 165 3.20 3.30 -18.00
C GLY A 165 3.17 1.79 -18.27
N PHE A 166 2.12 1.07 -17.86
CA PHE A 166 2.02 -0.39 -18.01
C PHE A 166 1.45 -0.84 -19.35
N ALA A 167 0.83 0.06 -20.12
CA ALA A 167 0.24 -0.30 -21.39
C ALA A 167 1.32 -0.71 -22.43
N PRO A 168 0.95 -1.47 -23.48
CA PRO A 168 1.85 -1.86 -24.54
C PRO A 168 2.54 -0.66 -25.20
N VAL A 169 3.67 -0.93 -25.88
CA VAL A 169 4.53 0.06 -26.55
C VAL A 169 3.84 1.03 -27.52
N ASN A 170 2.58 0.84 -27.82
CA ASN A 170 1.83 1.70 -28.75
C ASN A 170 1.10 2.88 -28.06
N ASP A 171 1.04 2.91 -26.72
CA ASP A 171 0.44 4.02 -25.99
C ASP A 171 1.46 5.14 -25.78
N VAL A 172 1.25 6.25 -26.46
CA VAL A 172 2.18 7.41 -26.45
C VAL A 172 2.34 8.02 -25.05
N VAL A 173 1.30 7.99 -24.22
CA VAL A 173 1.36 8.51 -22.84
C VAL A 173 2.21 7.55 -22.01
N ASP A 174 1.90 6.25 -22.04
CA ASP A 174 2.61 5.28 -21.23
C ASP A 174 4.11 5.18 -21.61
N GLN A 175 4.46 5.36 -22.89
CA GLN A 175 5.85 5.50 -23.30
C GLN A 175 6.56 6.65 -22.60
N ARG A 176 5.89 7.81 -22.43
CA ARG A 176 6.48 8.96 -21.70
C ARG A 176 6.67 8.66 -20.23
N TYR A 177 5.72 7.94 -19.60
CA TYR A 177 5.86 7.48 -18.21
C TYR A 177 7.01 6.48 -18.05
N GLN A 178 7.20 5.55 -19.01
CA GLN A 178 8.31 4.59 -19.01
C GLN A 178 9.68 5.29 -19.11
N ILE A 179 9.78 6.32 -19.99
CA ILE A 179 11.03 7.08 -20.22
C ILE A 179 11.34 8.00 -19.02
N ALA A 180 10.34 8.49 -18.32
CA ALA A 180 10.50 9.46 -17.23
C ALA A 180 11.24 8.89 -16.01
N ASP A 181 11.41 7.57 -15.94
CA ASP A 181 12.11 6.88 -14.84
C ASP A 181 11.67 7.36 -13.46
N LEU A 182 10.35 7.33 -13.22
CA LEU A 182 9.74 7.86 -12.00
C LEU A 182 10.27 7.18 -10.74
N TRP A 183 10.69 5.92 -10.86
CA TRP A 183 11.16 5.12 -9.74
C TRP A 183 12.60 5.42 -9.32
N ALA A 184 13.35 6.15 -10.13
CA ALA A 184 14.65 6.70 -9.79
C ALA A 184 14.56 8.07 -9.08
N SER A 185 13.39 8.46 -8.59
CA SER A 185 13.20 9.69 -7.81
C SER A 185 13.92 9.58 -6.48
N SER A 186 14.59 10.68 -6.09
CA SER A 186 15.30 10.77 -4.82
C SER A 186 14.38 10.86 -3.60
N ASP A 187 13.14 11.34 -3.83
CA ASP A 187 12.09 11.50 -2.82
C ASP A 187 10.74 11.76 -3.48
N LEU A 188 9.70 11.98 -2.68
CA LEU A 188 8.34 12.27 -3.17
C LEU A 188 8.21 13.64 -3.87
N ASP A 189 9.06 14.62 -3.53
CA ASP A 189 9.04 15.94 -4.17
C ASP A 189 9.69 15.88 -5.55
N ASP A 190 10.81 15.16 -5.72
CA ASP A 190 11.39 14.86 -7.03
C ASP A 190 10.42 14.04 -7.90
N PHE A 191 9.74 13.06 -7.31
CA PHE A 191 8.72 12.29 -7.99
C PHE A 191 7.62 13.19 -8.58
N ALA A 192 7.04 14.10 -7.79
CA ALA A 192 6.02 15.04 -8.26
C ALA A 192 6.56 15.96 -9.37
N SER A 193 7.81 16.42 -9.24
CA SER A 193 8.47 17.26 -10.25
C SER A 193 8.68 16.55 -11.59
N ARG A 194 8.93 15.24 -11.56
CA ARG A 194 9.00 14.40 -12.78
C ARG A 194 7.62 14.18 -13.37
N VAL A 195 6.62 13.87 -12.54
CA VAL A 195 5.21 13.67 -12.95
C VAL A 195 4.65 14.93 -13.61
N ALA A 196 4.99 16.12 -13.11
CA ALA A 196 4.54 17.40 -13.66
C ALA A 196 4.88 17.64 -15.13
N ARG A 197 5.83 16.88 -15.69
CA ARG A 197 6.25 16.96 -17.10
C ARG A 197 5.52 15.97 -18.02
N LEU A 198 4.64 15.16 -17.44
CA LEU A 198 3.96 14.06 -18.15
C LEU A 198 2.51 14.43 -18.46
N PRO A 199 2.01 14.04 -19.64
CA PRO A 199 0.61 14.27 -19.95
C PRO A 199 -0.29 13.28 -19.21
N LEU A 200 -1.54 13.69 -19.01
CA LEU A 200 -2.61 12.79 -18.63
C LEU A 200 -3.16 12.05 -19.84
N LYS A 201 -3.67 10.84 -19.64
CA LYS A 201 -4.30 10.02 -20.69
C LYS A 201 -5.69 10.54 -21.09
N PHE A 202 -6.39 11.19 -20.18
CA PHE A 202 -7.75 11.70 -20.34
C PHE A 202 -8.04 12.79 -19.29
N GLN A 203 -9.14 13.51 -19.49
CA GLN A 203 -9.54 14.56 -18.56
C GLN A 203 -9.92 13.99 -17.19
N PRO A 204 -9.51 14.63 -16.07
CA PRO A 204 -9.86 14.17 -14.73
C PRO A 204 -11.34 13.90 -14.54
N GLY A 205 -11.68 12.71 -14.03
CA GLY A 205 -13.06 12.27 -13.78
C GLY A 205 -13.75 11.52 -14.92
N GLU A 206 -13.18 11.49 -16.12
CA GLU A 206 -13.84 10.82 -17.27
C GLU A 206 -13.78 9.31 -17.19
N ARG A 207 -12.65 8.76 -16.72
CA ARG A 207 -12.40 7.30 -16.71
C ARG A 207 -11.70 6.87 -15.44
N TRP A 208 -11.85 5.60 -15.11
CA TRP A 208 -11.00 4.92 -14.16
C TRP A 208 -9.78 4.34 -14.89
N HIS A 209 -8.59 4.62 -14.41
CA HIS A 209 -7.36 4.07 -14.92
C HIS A 209 -6.34 3.91 -13.79
N TYR A 210 -5.87 2.68 -13.59
CA TYR A 210 -4.92 2.37 -12.54
C TYR A 210 -3.60 3.13 -12.73
N SER A 211 -3.15 3.85 -11.71
CA SER A 211 -2.10 4.86 -11.87
C SER A 211 -1.29 5.13 -10.61
N ILE A 212 -0.27 5.97 -10.76
CA ILE A 212 0.56 6.52 -9.67
C ILE A 212 -0.18 7.50 -8.76
N ALA A 213 -1.48 7.64 -8.87
CA ALA A 213 -2.28 8.60 -8.08
C ALA A 213 -2.09 8.44 -6.57
N VAL A 214 -1.91 7.21 -6.09
CA VAL A 214 -1.72 6.95 -4.65
C VAL A 214 -0.29 7.28 -4.19
N ASP A 215 0.69 7.29 -5.07
CA ASP A 215 2.02 7.83 -4.77
C ASP A 215 1.95 9.34 -4.52
N ILE A 216 1.20 10.08 -5.37
CA ILE A 216 0.89 11.50 -5.15
C ILE A 216 0.09 11.70 -3.85
N THR A 217 -0.83 10.77 -3.51
CA THR A 217 -1.55 10.82 -2.22
C THR A 217 -0.56 10.72 -1.04
N GLY A 218 0.47 9.89 -1.13
CA GLY A 218 1.53 9.80 -0.14
C GLY A 218 2.26 11.14 0.07
N LEU A 219 2.56 11.85 -1.02
CA LEU A 219 3.13 13.19 -0.95
C LEU A 219 2.18 14.20 -0.28
N VAL A 220 0.89 14.13 -0.60
CA VAL A 220 -0.12 14.99 0.06
C VAL A 220 -0.17 14.72 1.56
N VAL A 221 -0.11 13.45 1.99
CA VAL A 221 -0.01 13.08 3.42
C VAL A 221 1.22 13.70 4.04
N GLN A 222 2.39 13.58 3.41
CA GLN A 222 3.64 14.17 3.89
C GLN A 222 3.52 15.69 4.08
N ARG A 223 3.02 16.41 3.08
CA ARG A 223 2.94 17.89 3.09
C ARG A 223 1.90 18.40 4.09
N LEU A 224 0.73 17.77 4.18
CA LEU A 224 -0.34 18.17 5.10
C LEU A 224 -0.02 17.87 6.56
N SER A 225 0.69 16.79 6.82
CA SER A 225 1.09 16.40 8.18
C SER A 225 2.35 17.16 8.65
N GLY A 226 3.20 17.61 7.74
CA GLY A 226 4.52 18.14 8.03
C GLY A 226 5.51 17.05 8.50
N GLN A 227 5.17 15.79 8.34
CA GLN A 227 6.01 14.64 8.70
C GLN A 227 6.42 13.89 7.43
N ARG A 228 7.62 13.31 7.40
CA ARG A 228 8.02 12.41 6.32
C ARG A 228 7.04 11.24 6.25
N PHE A 229 6.66 10.80 5.05
CA PHE A 229 5.55 9.88 4.84
C PHE A 229 5.70 8.54 5.57
N ASP A 230 6.90 7.94 5.56
CA ASP A 230 7.20 6.72 6.30
C ASP A 230 6.99 6.87 7.81
N ARG A 231 7.41 8.03 8.37
CA ARG A 231 7.20 8.35 9.78
C ARG A 231 5.73 8.49 10.12
N TYR A 232 4.97 9.18 9.25
CA TYR A 232 3.55 9.34 9.47
C TYR A 232 2.84 7.98 9.55
N LEU A 233 3.11 7.07 8.59
CA LEU A 233 2.52 5.73 8.61
C LEU A 233 2.92 4.96 9.87
N LYS A 234 4.19 5.01 10.24
CA LYS A 234 4.70 4.34 11.44
C LYS A 234 3.98 4.81 12.70
N GLU A 235 3.96 6.12 12.95
CA GLU A 235 3.46 6.70 14.19
C GLU A 235 1.91 6.65 14.29
N HIS A 236 1.20 6.79 13.16
CA HIS A 236 -0.25 6.92 13.16
C HIS A 236 -1.01 5.66 12.76
N ILE A 237 -0.34 4.66 12.19
CA ILE A 237 -0.97 3.41 11.75
C ILE A 237 -0.24 2.19 12.31
N PHE A 238 1.07 2.03 12.05
CA PHE A 238 1.76 0.78 12.37
C PHE A 238 1.95 0.58 13.87
N GLU A 239 2.49 1.54 14.59
CA GLU A 239 2.68 1.45 16.04
C GLU A 239 1.35 1.29 16.79
N PRO A 240 0.30 2.10 16.54
CA PRO A 240 -0.99 1.92 17.19
C PRO A 240 -1.65 0.55 16.93
N LEU A 241 -1.40 -0.03 15.75
CA LEU A 241 -1.91 -1.36 15.38
C LEU A 241 -0.97 -2.50 15.77
N GLY A 242 0.24 -2.21 16.28
CA GLY A 242 1.24 -3.22 16.59
C GLY A 242 1.79 -3.97 15.37
N MET A 243 1.82 -3.30 14.22
CA MET A 243 2.38 -3.80 12.96
C MET A 243 3.90 -3.61 12.95
N THR A 244 4.61 -4.44 13.70
CA THR A 244 6.05 -4.27 13.95
C THR A 244 6.94 -4.73 12.81
N ASP A 245 6.38 -5.45 11.86
CA ASP A 245 7.02 -6.00 10.67
C ASP A 245 6.53 -5.33 9.37
N THR A 246 6.05 -4.07 9.47
CA THR A 246 5.58 -3.29 8.32
C THR A 246 6.38 -2.00 8.21
N PHE A 247 7.05 -1.80 7.07
CA PHE A 247 7.95 -0.67 6.83
C PHE A 247 8.21 -0.49 5.33
N PHE A 248 8.79 0.65 4.93
CA PHE A 248 9.30 0.86 3.57
C PHE A 248 10.69 0.24 3.39
N GLU A 249 11.59 0.46 4.35
CA GLU A 249 12.93 -0.11 4.34
C GLU A 249 13.04 -1.24 5.34
N VAL A 250 13.57 -2.38 4.88
CA VAL A 250 13.74 -3.58 5.72
C VAL A 250 14.89 -3.34 6.70
N PRO A 251 14.63 -3.32 8.02
CA PRO A 251 15.67 -3.19 9.03
C PRO A 251 16.73 -4.27 8.90
N THR A 252 18.00 -3.92 9.13
CA THR A 252 19.13 -4.84 8.94
C THR A 252 18.96 -6.17 9.69
N GLU A 253 18.42 -6.12 10.91
CA GLU A 253 18.18 -7.28 11.77
C GLU A 253 17.00 -8.17 11.31
N LYS A 254 16.25 -7.75 10.27
CA LYS A 254 15.11 -8.50 9.72
C LYS A 254 15.35 -8.97 8.28
N ARG A 255 16.49 -8.64 7.68
CA ARG A 255 16.82 -8.95 6.27
C ARG A 255 16.86 -10.43 5.96
N ASP A 256 17.18 -11.25 6.93
CA ASP A 256 17.17 -12.72 6.84
C ASP A 256 15.76 -13.31 6.61
N ARG A 257 14.69 -12.54 6.95
CA ARG A 257 13.29 -12.91 6.73
C ARG A 257 12.71 -12.34 5.45
N PHE A 258 13.44 -11.48 4.74
CA PHE A 258 12.95 -10.79 3.55
C PHE A 258 13.08 -11.65 2.30
N LEU A 259 11.94 -11.97 1.69
CA LEU A 259 11.88 -12.90 0.56
C LEU A 259 12.21 -12.22 -0.77
N PRO A 260 12.84 -12.94 -1.71
CA PRO A 260 12.99 -12.48 -3.08
C PRO A 260 11.63 -12.45 -3.80
N ASN A 261 11.53 -11.64 -4.85
CA ASN A 261 10.47 -11.78 -5.85
C ASN A 261 10.81 -12.91 -6.83
N HIS A 262 9.75 -13.45 -7.46
CA HIS A 262 9.86 -14.53 -8.43
C HIS A 262 9.17 -14.17 -9.74
N PHE A 263 9.63 -14.79 -10.82
CA PHE A 263 8.97 -14.76 -12.12
C PHE A 263 9.14 -16.13 -12.81
N ILE A 264 8.31 -16.37 -13.82
CA ILE A 264 8.50 -17.53 -14.70
C ILE A 264 9.42 -17.07 -15.82
N ASP A 265 10.63 -17.62 -15.91
CA ASP A 265 11.54 -17.37 -16.99
C ASP A 265 10.93 -17.87 -18.32
N PRO A 266 10.62 -16.99 -19.27
CA PRO A 266 9.96 -17.35 -20.52
C PRO A 266 10.81 -18.23 -21.44
N LYS A 267 12.12 -18.31 -21.21
CA LYS A 267 13.01 -19.17 -22.00
C LYS A 267 12.99 -20.61 -21.52
N THR A 268 12.91 -20.80 -20.21
CA THR A 268 12.98 -22.12 -19.57
C THR A 268 11.63 -22.62 -19.08
N GLY A 269 10.65 -21.74 -18.93
CA GLY A 269 9.35 -22.03 -18.32
C GLY A 269 9.44 -22.35 -16.81
N LYS A 270 10.58 -22.09 -16.18
CA LYS A 270 10.82 -22.37 -14.76
C LYS A 270 10.75 -21.11 -13.90
N LEU A 271 10.45 -21.32 -12.63
CA LEU A 271 10.50 -20.27 -11.63
C LEU A 271 11.95 -19.81 -11.42
N ALA A 272 12.13 -18.49 -11.33
CA ALA A 272 13.43 -17.85 -11.09
C ALA A 272 13.25 -16.64 -10.17
N ASP A 273 14.31 -16.30 -9.43
CA ASP A 273 14.31 -15.11 -8.56
C ASP A 273 14.67 -13.87 -9.38
N THR A 274 13.97 -12.74 -9.11
CA THR A 274 14.18 -11.49 -9.84
C THR A 274 15.56 -10.87 -9.59
N ILE A 275 16.17 -11.14 -8.44
CA ILE A 275 17.52 -10.64 -8.06
C ILE A 275 18.59 -11.09 -9.06
N ASN A 276 18.40 -12.27 -9.68
CA ASN A 276 19.34 -12.86 -10.63
C ASN A 276 18.77 -12.92 -12.04
N ALA A 277 17.69 -12.17 -12.32
CA ALA A 277 17.08 -12.17 -13.65
C ALA A 277 18.03 -11.57 -14.68
N PRO A 278 18.33 -12.30 -15.79
CA PRO A 278 19.11 -11.73 -16.88
C PRO A 278 18.31 -10.66 -17.64
N GLU A 279 19.00 -9.69 -18.23
CA GLU A 279 18.39 -8.79 -19.21
C GLU A 279 17.69 -9.61 -20.34
N PRO A 280 16.49 -9.26 -20.80
CA PRO A 280 15.78 -7.98 -20.64
C PRO A 280 14.67 -8.01 -19.57
N PHE A 281 14.64 -8.98 -18.67
CA PHE A 281 13.61 -9.10 -17.63
C PHE A 281 13.71 -8.02 -16.56
N ASN A 282 14.88 -7.40 -16.50
CA ASN A 282 15.20 -6.27 -15.65
C ASN A 282 14.29 -5.02 -15.86
N TYR A 283 13.61 -4.89 -17.00
CA TYR A 283 12.73 -3.72 -17.20
C TYR A 283 11.35 -3.87 -16.52
N ARG A 284 10.86 -5.11 -16.35
CA ARG A 284 9.66 -5.36 -15.51
C ARG A 284 9.94 -5.09 -14.04
N ASP A 285 11.18 -5.29 -13.63
CA ASP A 285 11.65 -4.94 -12.30
C ASP A 285 11.93 -3.44 -12.13
N LYS A 286 11.86 -2.62 -13.18
CA LYS A 286 11.91 -1.16 -12.99
C LYS A 286 10.73 -0.62 -12.16
N VAL A 287 9.61 -1.29 -12.10
CA VAL A 287 8.54 -1.06 -11.11
C VAL A 287 8.87 -1.73 -9.76
N ALA A 288 9.69 -2.76 -9.76
CA ALA A 288 10.23 -3.44 -8.58
C ALA A 288 11.56 -2.84 -8.11
N MET A 289 12.05 -1.77 -8.74
CA MET A 289 13.32 -1.10 -8.43
C MET A 289 13.26 -0.19 -7.20
N ILE A 290 12.19 -0.24 -6.42
CA ILE A 290 12.31 0.22 -5.04
C ILE A 290 13.28 -0.75 -4.37
N ASP A 291 14.49 -0.26 -4.09
CA ASP A 291 15.42 -1.01 -3.26
C ASP A 291 14.90 -0.97 -1.84
N PHE A 292 14.21 -2.02 -1.43
CA PHE A 292 13.66 -2.17 -0.08
C PHE A 292 14.74 -2.29 1.02
N LEU A 293 16.00 -2.25 0.67
CA LEU A 293 17.15 -2.31 1.58
C LEU A 293 17.86 -0.95 1.75
N ASP A 294 17.58 0.02 0.85
CA ASP A 294 18.08 1.38 0.87
C ASP A 294 17.04 2.29 0.17
N VAL A 295 16.08 2.78 0.94
CA VAL A 295 14.89 3.46 0.40
C VAL A 295 15.02 4.96 0.53
N SER A 296 15.06 5.66 -0.60
CA SER A 296 14.95 7.13 -0.68
C SER A 296 13.54 7.61 -1.03
N PHE A 297 12.82 6.84 -1.85
CA PHE A 297 11.48 7.15 -2.35
C PHE A 297 10.41 6.26 -1.69
N PHE A 298 9.60 6.85 -0.81
CA PHE A 298 8.54 6.15 -0.08
C PHE A 298 7.26 6.07 -0.90
N SER A 299 7.16 5.09 -1.80
CA SER A 299 6.01 4.92 -2.69
C SER A 299 4.73 4.60 -1.92
N GLY A 300 3.76 5.53 -1.93
CA GLY A 300 2.42 5.30 -1.39
C GLY A 300 1.62 4.29 -2.18
N GLY A 301 2.00 4.05 -3.44
CA GLY A 301 1.37 3.10 -4.35
C GLY A 301 1.86 1.67 -4.22
N GLY A 302 3.07 1.42 -3.64
CA GLY A 302 3.62 0.06 -3.66
C GLY A 302 4.86 -0.21 -2.83
N GLY A 303 5.30 0.73 -1.97
CA GLY A 303 6.61 0.70 -1.33
C GLY A 303 6.71 -0.07 -0.01
N LEU A 304 5.66 -0.72 0.48
CA LEU A 304 5.70 -1.39 1.76
C LEU A 304 6.12 -2.86 1.68
N VAL A 305 6.82 -3.26 2.72
CA VAL A 305 7.07 -4.65 3.11
C VAL A 305 6.22 -4.95 4.34
N SER A 306 5.69 -6.17 4.45
CA SER A 306 4.88 -6.59 5.60
C SER A 306 4.87 -8.11 5.76
N THR A 307 4.28 -8.58 6.85
CA THR A 307 3.90 -9.98 7.06
C THR A 307 2.41 -10.18 6.88
N ALA A 308 1.97 -11.42 6.68
CA ALA A 308 0.55 -11.76 6.65
C ALA A 308 -0.16 -11.37 7.97
N SER A 309 0.51 -11.54 9.11
CA SER A 309 -0.03 -11.20 10.43
C SER A 309 -0.24 -9.71 10.62
N ASP A 310 0.74 -8.87 10.24
CA ASP A 310 0.62 -7.42 10.36
C ASP A 310 -0.47 -6.88 9.45
N TYR A 311 -0.50 -7.35 8.20
CA TYR A 311 -1.55 -6.91 7.28
C TYR A 311 -2.94 -7.34 7.73
N ALA A 312 -3.07 -8.51 8.37
CA ALA A 312 -4.32 -8.95 8.98
C ALA A 312 -4.80 -8.00 10.09
N ARG A 313 -3.89 -7.41 10.88
CA ARG A 313 -4.24 -6.39 11.88
C ARG A 313 -4.82 -5.13 11.25
N PHE A 314 -4.23 -4.68 10.16
CA PHE A 314 -4.77 -3.55 9.38
C PHE A 314 -6.16 -3.88 8.81
N ALA A 315 -6.32 -5.05 8.20
CA ALA A 315 -7.60 -5.48 7.63
C ALA A 315 -8.70 -5.64 8.71
N GLU A 316 -8.35 -6.22 9.85
CA GLU A 316 -9.29 -6.39 10.98
C GLU A 316 -9.68 -5.05 11.61
N MET A 317 -8.77 -4.08 11.69
CA MET A 317 -9.07 -2.71 12.09
C MET A 317 -10.15 -2.10 11.19
N LEU A 318 -10.02 -2.25 9.86
CA LEU A 318 -11.04 -1.77 8.92
C LEU A 318 -12.38 -2.52 9.11
N ARG A 319 -12.33 -3.86 9.20
CA ARG A 319 -13.53 -4.68 9.44
C ARG A 319 -14.29 -4.27 10.71
N ARG A 320 -13.58 -3.86 11.74
CA ARG A 320 -14.16 -3.35 13.00
C ARG A 320 -14.55 -1.87 12.95
N GLY A 321 -14.60 -1.27 11.76
CA GLY A 321 -15.02 0.13 11.61
C GLY A 321 -14.00 1.12 12.13
N GLY A 322 -12.71 0.85 11.93
CA GLY A 322 -11.62 1.79 12.16
C GLY A 322 -10.93 1.71 13.52
N ALA A 323 -11.15 0.63 14.28
CA ALA A 323 -10.49 0.43 15.59
C ALA A 323 -10.07 -1.03 15.79
N LEU A 324 -8.94 -1.23 16.48
CA LEU A 324 -8.42 -2.53 16.92
C LEU A 324 -7.75 -2.36 18.29
N ASP A 325 -7.91 -3.33 19.17
CA ASP A 325 -7.26 -3.40 20.50
C ASP A 325 -7.36 -2.08 21.29
N GLY A 326 -8.55 -1.45 21.26
CA GLY A 326 -8.80 -0.18 21.94
C GLY A 326 -8.19 1.05 21.25
N ARG A 327 -7.46 0.89 20.14
CA ARG A 327 -6.87 1.97 19.36
C ARG A 327 -7.75 2.31 18.16
N ARG A 328 -8.16 3.58 18.07
CA ARG A 328 -8.92 4.08 16.93
C ARG A 328 -7.99 4.73 15.92
N ILE A 329 -8.06 4.23 14.69
CA ILE A 329 -7.28 4.71 13.54
C ILE A 329 -8.13 5.65 12.67
N LEU A 330 -9.40 5.28 12.44
CA LEU A 330 -10.38 6.08 11.70
C LEU A 330 -11.75 6.03 12.39
N GLY A 331 -12.58 7.01 12.12
CA GLY A 331 -14.00 7.01 12.49
C GLY A 331 -14.80 5.96 11.73
N THR A 332 -15.80 5.36 12.38
CA THR A 332 -16.64 4.31 11.76
C THR A 332 -17.36 4.80 10.50
N LYS A 333 -17.77 6.07 10.48
CA LYS A 333 -18.43 6.67 9.30
C LYS A 333 -17.46 6.86 8.14
N THR A 334 -16.20 7.18 8.42
CA THR A 334 -15.15 7.31 7.41
C THR A 334 -14.84 5.96 6.77
N VAL A 335 -14.69 4.90 7.57
CA VAL A 335 -14.51 3.54 7.04
C VAL A 335 -15.71 3.12 6.18
N ALA A 336 -16.93 3.35 6.67
CA ALA A 336 -18.16 3.07 5.91
C ALA A 336 -18.26 3.89 4.60
N PHE A 337 -17.72 5.11 4.61
CA PHE A 337 -17.63 5.95 3.41
C PHE A 337 -16.60 5.37 2.44
N MET A 338 -15.38 5.08 2.88
CA MET A 338 -14.29 4.54 2.05
C MET A 338 -14.66 3.22 1.36
N THR A 339 -15.53 2.41 1.97
CA THR A 339 -15.92 1.08 1.44
C THR A 339 -17.14 1.12 0.53
N LYS A 340 -17.65 2.29 0.17
CA LYS A 340 -18.72 2.44 -0.83
C LYS A 340 -18.13 2.52 -2.23
N ASN A 341 -18.96 2.17 -3.22
CA ASN A 341 -18.64 2.50 -4.60
C ASN A 341 -18.82 4.02 -4.82
N HIS A 342 -17.75 4.70 -5.20
CA HIS A 342 -17.72 6.12 -5.51
C HIS A 342 -17.63 6.40 -7.02
N LEU A 343 -17.48 5.39 -7.85
CA LEU A 343 -17.54 5.53 -9.30
C LEU A 343 -19.01 5.70 -9.71
N ASN A 344 -19.27 6.60 -10.63
CA ASN A 344 -20.60 6.73 -11.22
C ASN A 344 -20.84 5.60 -12.24
N SER A 345 -22.11 5.34 -12.61
CA SER A 345 -22.48 4.26 -13.53
C SER A 345 -21.97 4.46 -14.96
N GLU A 346 -21.52 5.66 -15.31
CA GLU A 346 -21.03 6.03 -16.63
C GLU A 346 -19.49 5.98 -16.69
N THR A 347 -18.81 5.81 -15.55
CA THR A 347 -17.34 5.75 -15.52
C THR A 347 -16.86 4.52 -16.29
N VAL A 348 -16.12 4.76 -17.37
CA VAL A 348 -15.44 3.71 -18.11
C VAL A 348 -14.28 3.18 -17.26
N VAL A 349 -14.23 1.87 -17.06
CA VAL A 349 -13.12 1.23 -16.34
C VAL A 349 -12.12 0.72 -17.35
N ASP A 350 -10.95 1.34 -17.40
CA ASP A 350 -9.83 0.97 -18.26
C ASP A 350 -8.80 0.20 -17.44
N ILE A 351 -8.87 -1.12 -17.50
CA ILE A 351 -7.82 -1.99 -16.96
C ILE A 351 -6.86 -2.30 -18.10
N ALA A 352 -5.59 -1.96 -17.95
CA ALA A 352 -4.52 -2.03 -18.91
C ALA A 352 -4.63 -3.22 -19.89
N GLY A 353 -5.15 -2.96 -21.10
CA GLY A 353 -5.23 -3.94 -22.18
C GLY A 353 -6.38 -4.96 -22.11
N GLU A 354 -7.24 -4.93 -21.11
CA GLU A 354 -8.48 -5.72 -21.06
C GLU A 354 -9.65 -4.90 -21.62
N THR A 355 -10.45 -5.54 -22.49
CA THR A 355 -11.64 -4.88 -23.03
C THR A 355 -12.69 -4.68 -21.95
N PRO A 356 -13.52 -3.61 -22.03
CA PRO A 356 -14.63 -3.37 -21.11
C PRO A 356 -15.58 -4.57 -20.93
N GLU A 357 -15.62 -5.48 -21.90
CA GLU A 357 -16.45 -6.69 -21.88
C GLU A 357 -15.90 -7.78 -20.96
N ALA A 358 -14.57 -7.93 -20.85
CA ALA A 358 -13.95 -8.86 -19.90
C ALA A 358 -14.27 -8.49 -18.44
N PHE A 359 -14.38 -7.18 -18.16
CA PHE A 359 -14.71 -6.68 -16.83
C PHE A 359 -16.19 -6.81 -16.47
N ARG A 360 -17.09 -6.65 -17.45
CA ARG A 360 -18.54 -6.86 -17.25
C ARG A 360 -18.87 -8.32 -16.93
N SER A 361 -18.11 -9.28 -17.48
CA SER A 361 -18.29 -10.69 -17.17
C SER A 361 -17.89 -11.06 -15.74
N GLN A 362 -16.97 -10.32 -15.12
CA GLN A 362 -16.58 -10.51 -13.72
C GLN A 362 -17.56 -9.88 -12.72
N GLN A 363 -18.31 -8.84 -13.10
CA GLN A 363 -19.32 -8.24 -12.22
C GLN A 363 -20.52 -9.15 -11.97
N HIS A 364 -20.82 -10.10 -12.86
CA HIS A 364 -21.89 -11.08 -12.68
C HIS A 364 -21.53 -12.21 -11.72
N LEU A 365 -20.28 -12.31 -11.25
CA LEU A 365 -19.86 -13.32 -10.26
C LEU A 365 -19.95 -12.81 -8.81
N ASN A 366 -20.30 -11.54 -8.59
CA ASN A 366 -20.36 -10.88 -7.28
C ASN A 366 -21.78 -10.46 -6.82
N ASN A 367 -22.84 -10.98 -7.47
CA ASN A 367 -24.24 -10.84 -7.02
C ASN A 367 -24.75 -12.13 -6.39
#